data_8a977eaac9e945f74f14b1a0ae8da1be
#
_entry.id   8a977eaac9e945f74f14b1a0ae8da1be
#
_cell.length_a   1.000
_cell.length_b   1.000
_cell.length_c   1.000
_cell.angle_alpha   90.00
_cell.angle_beta   90.00
_cell.angle_gamma   90.00
#
_symmetry.space_group_name_H-M   'P 1'
#
loop_
_entity.id
_entity.type
_entity.pdbx_description
1 polymer ?
#
loop_
_entity_poly.entity_id
_entity_poly.type
_entity_poly.pdbx_seq_one_letter_code
_entity_poly.pdbx_strand_id
1 'polypeptide(L)'
;MRVAMLASECEPWAKTGGLADVVGALPQALIEAGTDARLLLPGLPAIADAVLHQSTLYEFGPLFGAGRITLRLGRMPYSHVPTYVVEAPYLYRRPGGPYQDNDGSEWTDNLQRFALLGWVGAHLAAGELDPEWTPQVLHAHDWHAAM
;
A
#
# COMPACT_ATOMS: atom_id res chain seq x y z
N MET A 1 -8.62 7.86 17.20
CA MET A 1 -7.46 6.96 16.99
C MET A 1 -7.11 6.94 15.52
N ARG A 2 -5.83 7.02 15.17
CA ARG A 2 -5.33 6.98 13.80
C ARG A 2 -4.75 5.60 13.49
N VAL A 3 -5.25 4.97 12.43
CA VAL A 3 -4.86 3.62 12.02
C VAL A 3 -4.37 3.63 10.58
N ALA A 4 -3.16 3.15 10.34
CA ALA A 4 -2.68 2.83 9.00
C ALA A 4 -2.86 1.33 8.75
N MET A 5 -3.60 0.98 7.71
CA MET A 5 -3.82 -0.39 7.27
C MET A 5 -2.91 -0.70 6.09
N LEU A 6 -1.97 -1.60 6.31
CA LEU A 6 -0.96 -1.99 5.33
C LEU A 6 -1.33 -3.34 4.71
N ALA A 7 -1.42 -3.41 3.38
CA ALA A 7 -1.77 -4.62 2.66
C ALA A 7 -1.14 -4.68 1.27
N SER A 8 -1.00 -5.90 0.74
CA SER A 8 -0.47 -6.15 -0.60
C SER A 8 -1.52 -6.14 -1.71
N GLU A 9 -2.79 -6.23 -1.36
CA GLU A 9 -3.90 -6.25 -2.30
C GLU A 9 -5.13 -5.49 -1.75
N CYS A 10 -6.02 -5.06 -2.64
CA CYS A 10 -7.24 -4.35 -2.30
C CYS A 10 -8.29 -4.53 -3.39
N GLU A 11 -9.47 -5.02 -3.03
CA GLU A 11 -10.60 -5.14 -3.96
C GLU A 11 -11.11 -3.75 -4.39
N PRO A 12 -11.49 -3.55 -5.66
CA PRO A 12 -11.52 -4.50 -6.77
C PRO A 12 -10.24 -4.48 -7.65
N TRP A 13 -9.24 -3.67 -7.33
CA TRP A 13 -8.12 -3.39 -8.24
C TRP A 13 -7.00 -4.42 -8.24
N ALA A 14 -6.77 -5.07 -7.10
CA ALA A 14 -5.81 -6.15 -6.98
C ALA A 14 -6.36 -7.18 -6.01
N LYS A 15 -6.85 -8.29 -6.54
CA LYS A 15 -7.50 -9.32 -5.73
C LYS A 15 -7.06 -10.71 -6.16
N THR A 16 -6.59 -11.49 -5.20
CA THR A 16 -6.32 -12.92 -5.36
C THR A 16 -7.16 -13.78 -4.41
N GLY A 17 -7.65 -13.21 -3.31
CA GLY A 17 -8.42 -13.92 -2.30
C GLY A 17 -9.17 -13.00 -1.33
N GLY A 18 -9.53 -13.52 -0.17
CA GLY A 18 -10.34 -12.82 0.84
C GLY A 18 -9.64 -11.63 1.50
N LEU A 19 -8.32 -11.55 1.46
CA LEU A 19 -7.56 -10.40 1.99
C LEU A 19 -8.01 -9.10 1.31
N ALA A 20 -8.14 -9.11 -0.01
CA ALA A 20 -8.54 -7.93 -0.76
C ALA A 20 -9.95 -7.44 -0.38
N ASP A 21 -10.87 -8.35 -0.10
CA ASP A 21 -12.23 -8.01 0.35
C ASP A 21 -12.20 -7.26 1.69
N VAL A 22 -11.42 -7.75 2.64
CA VAL A 22 -11.26 -7.11 3.95
C VAL A 22 -10.63 -5.71 3.79
N VAL A 23 -9.56 -5.61 3.01
CA VAL A 23 -8.85 -4.35 2.78
C VAL A 23 -9.72 -3.33 2.05
N GLY A 24 -10.59 -3.79 1.16
CA GLY A 24 -11.53 -2.92 0.44
C GLY A 24 -12.68 -2.38 1.31
N ALA A 25 -13.08 -3.09 2.35
CA ALA A 25 -14.27 -2.76 3.14
C ALA A 25 -13.97 -2.21 4.55
N LEU A 26 -12.99 -2.78 5.25
CA LEU A 26 -12.72 -2.45 6.65
C LEU A 26 -12.33 -0.98 6.91
N PRO A 27 -11.52 -0.31 6.07
CA PRO A 27 -11.14 1.09 6.33
C PRO A 27 -12.34 2.02 6.40
N GLN A 28 -13.30 1.87 5.49
CA GLN A 28 -14.52 2.67 5.49
C GLN A 28 -15.35 2.40 6.75
N ALA A 29 -15.54 1.14 7.12
CA ALA A 29 -16.26 0.78 8.34
C ALA A 29 -15.61 1.35 9.60
N LEU A 30 -14.28 1.39 9.67
CA LEU A 30 -13.55 2.01 10.77
C LEU A 30 -13.77 3.54 10.81
N ILE A 31 -13.79 4.19 9.66
CA ILE A 31 -14.07 5.64 9.56
C ILE A 31 -15.49 5.94 10.02
N GLU A 32 -16.46 5.14 9.58
CA GLU A 32 -17.86 5.27 10.02
C GLU A 32 -18.03 5.05 11.53
N ALA A 33 -17.16 4.22 12.12
CA ALA A 33 -17.09 4.00 13.57
C ALA A 33 -16.29 5.07 14.34
N GLY A 34 -15.82 6.11 13.67
CA GLY A 34 -15.10 7.23 14.30
C GLY A 34 -13.58 7.09 14.36
N THR A 35 -13.01 6.13 13.66
CA THR A 35 -11.55 5.95 13.55
C THR A 35 -11.02 6.71 12.33
N ASP A 36 -9.89 7.41 12.48
CA ASP A 36 -9.18 8.00 11.34
C ASP A 36 -8.30 6.92 10.69
N ALA A 37 -8.86 6.20 9.73
CA ALA A 37 -8.19 5.10 9.04
C ALA A 37 -7.68 5.51 7.67
N ARG A 38 -6.45 5.08 7.34
CA ARG A 38 -5.85 5.24 6.01
C ARG A 38 -5.29 3.91 5.52
N LEU A 39 -5.27 3.72 4.21
CA LEU A 39 -4.62 2.59 3.56
C LEU A 39 -3.17 2.91 3.20
N LEU A 40 -2.32 1.89 3.19
CA LEU A 40 -0.99 1.91 2.60
C LEU A 40 -0.83 0.69 1.69
N LEU A 41 -0.72 0.93 0.40
CA LEU A 41 -0.75 -0.10 -0.64
C LEU A 41 0.48 0.01 -1.57
N PRO A 42 0.94 -1.11 -2.15
CA PRO A 42 1.94 -1.07 -3.20
C PRO A 42 1.35 -0.51 -4.49
N GLY A 43 2.15 0.24 -5.24
CA GLY A 43 1.78 0.82 -6.52
C GLY A 43 1.71 -0.19 -7.66
N LEU A 44 0.98 -1.28 -7.48
CA LEU A 44 0.63 -2.17 -8.57
C LEU A 44 -0.15 -1.38 -9.63
N PRO A 45 -0.05 -1.73 -10.93
CA PRO A 45 -0.65 -0.90 -11.99
C PRO A 45 -2.12 -0.54 -11.74
N ALA A 46 -2.93 -1.52 -11.39
CA ALA A 46 -4.37 -1.28 -11.15
C ALA A 46 -4.63 -0.39 -9.94
N ILE A 47 -3.84 -0.48 -8.88
CA ILE A 47 -3.95 0.37 -7.68
C ILE A 47 -3.45 1.78 -7.98
N ALA A 48 -2.26 1.90 -8.56
CA ALA A 48 -1.65 3.20 -8.87
C ALA A 48 -2.51 4.04 -9.83
N ASP A 49 -3.16 3.37 -10.79
CA ASP A 49 -4.01 4.04 -11.76
C ASP A 49 -5.42 4.37 -11.20
N ALA A 50 -5.90 3.65 -10.18
CA ALA A 50 -7.21 3.85 -9.58
C ALA A 50 -7.26 4.98 -8.54
N VAL A 51 -6.22 5.13 -7.72
CA VAL A 51 -6.20 6.12 -6.64
C VAL A 51 -6.25 7.54 -7.19
N LEU A 52 -7.21 8.32 -6.71
CA LEU A 52 -7.54 9.66 -7.19
C LEU A 52 -6.77 10.75 -6.44
N HIS A 53 -6.53 11.88 -7.12
CA HIS A 53 -5.98 13.10 -6.52
C HIS A 53 -4.63 12.88 -5.80
N GLN A 54 -3.76 12.06 -6.39
CA GLN A 54 -2.46 11.75 -5.81
C GLN A 54 -1.54 12.96 -5.78
N SER A 55 -0.89 13.16 -4.64
CA SER A 55 0.22 14.10 -4.48
C SER A 55 1.43 13.38 -3.89
N THR A 56 2.63 13.80 -4.26
CA THR A 56 3.87 13.26 -3.71
C THR A 56 4.09 13.81 -2.31
N LEU A 57 4.28 12.92 -1.34
CA LEU A 57 4.65 13.27 0.03
C LEU A 57 6.15 13.15 0.28
N TYR A 58 6.77 12.09 -0.22
CA TYR A 58 8.16 11.78 0.06
C TYR A 58 8.82 11.05 -1.11
N GLU A 59 10.09 11.34 -1.35
CA GLU A 59 10.93 10.62 -2.32
C GLU A 59 12.10 9.97 -1.61
N PHE A 60 12.33 8.69 -1.91
CA PHE A 60 13.43 7.92 -1.34
C PHE A 60 14.54 7.70 -2.36
N GLY A 61 15.74 7.47 -1.84
CA GLY A 61 16.84 6.92 -2.59
C GLY A 61 16.65 5.42 -2.90
N PRO A 62 17.65 4.77 -3.52
CA PRO A 62 17.57 3.35 -3.85
C PRO A 62 17.43 2.48 -2.61
N LEU A 63 16.41 1.60 -2.62
CA LEU A 63 16.16 0.61 -1.55
C LEU A 63 15.62 -0.68 -2.17
N PHE A 64 15.99 -1.82 -1.62
CA PHE A 64 15.47 -3.15 -1.99
C PHE A 64 15.51 -3.45 -3.51
N GLY A 65 16.51 -2.93 -4.21
CA GLY A 65 16.66 -3.09 -5.65
C GLY A 65 15.85 -2.10 -6.51
N ALA A 66 15.02 -1.27 -5.93
CA ALA A 66 14.35 -0.17 -6.64
C ALA A 66 15.24 1.07 -6.67
N GLY A 67 15.40 1.66 -7.85
CA GLY A 67 16.23 2.86 -8.03
C GLY A 67 15.54 4.13 -7.56
N ARG A 68 14.22 4.21 -7.71
CA ARG A 68 13.39 5.35 -7.30
C ARG A 68 12.14 4.86 -6.61
N ILE A 69 11.84 5.46 -5.48
CA ILE A 69 10.66 5.15 -4.68
C ILE A 69 10.00 6.48 -4.30
N THR A 70 8.69 6.57 -4.50
CA THR A 70 7.90 7.74 -4.14
C THR A 70 6.73 7.30 -3.28
N LEU A 71 6.50 7.96 -2.15
CA LEU A 71 5.28 7.82 -1.39
C LEU A 71 4.29 8.89 -1.85
N ARG A 72 3.12 8.46 -2.30
CA ARG A 72 2.03 9.33 -2.71
C ARG A 72 0.85 9.17 -1.79
N LEU A 73 0.10 10.23 -1.59
CA LEU A 73 -1.18 10.22 -0.89
C LEU A 73 -2.29 10.65 -1.85
N GLY A 74 -3.34 9.87 -1.90
CA GLY A 74 -4.55 10.12 -2.67
C GLY A 74 -5.78 9.58 -1.96
N ARG A 75 -6.83 9.31 -2.72
CA ARG A 75 -8.08 8.78 -2.20
C ARG A 75 -8.59 7.63 -3.04
N MET A 76 -9.11 6.62 -2.39
CA MET A 76 -9.79 5.54 -3.09
C MET A 76 -11.01 6.06 -3.85
N PRO A 77 -11.29 5.56 -5.06
CA PRO A 77 -12.57 5.81 -5.73
C PRO A 77 -13.73 5.33 -4.85
N TYR A 78 -14.86 5.98 -4.96
CA TYR A 78 -16.13 5.69 -4.27
C TYR A 78 -16.09 5.87 -2.75
N SER A 79 -15.24 5.17 -2.03
CA SER A 79 -15.14 5.27 -0.55
C SER A 79 -14.46 6.54 -0.06
N HIS A 80 -13.62 7.17 -0.89
CA HIS A 80 -12.79 8.33 -0.54
C HIS A 80 -11.80 8.09 0.62
N VAL A 81 -11.52 6.85 0.97
CA VAL A 81 -10.54 6.49 2.00
C VAL A 81 -9.17 7.06 1.62
N PRO A 82 -8.52 7.84 2.49
CA PRO A 82 -7.18 8.33 2.23
C PRO A 82 -6.21 7.16 2.08
N THR A 83 -5.42 7.16 1.02
CA THR A 83 -4.60 6.00 0.63
C THR A 83 -3.21 6.44 0.24
N TYR A 84 -2.22 5.91 0.95
CA TYR A 84 -0.83 5.99 0.56
C TYR A 84 -0.53 4.92 -0.48
N VAL A 85 0.19 5.32 -1.53
CA VAL A 85 0.66 4.43 -2.59
C VAL A 85 2.18 4.46 -2.59
N VAL A 86 2.80 3.30 -2.42
CA VAL A 86 4.25 3.14 -2.56
C VAL A 86 4.55 2.92 -4.03
N GLU A 87 5.00 3.97 -4.71
CA GLU A 87 5.36 3.90 -6.11
C GLU A 87 6.84 3.52 -6.25
N ALA A 88 7.07 2.30 -6.69
CA ALA A 88 8.38 1.75 -7.00
C ALA A 88 8.27 0.96 -8.31
N PRO A 89 8.32 1.64 -9.49
CA PRO A 89 7.98 1.02 -10.77
C PRO A 89 8.76 -0.25 -11.07
N TYR A 90 10.03 -0.30 -10.73
CA TYR A 90 10.86 -1.48 -10.95
C TYR A 90 10.36 -2.72 -10.20
N LEU A 91 9.79 -2.54 -8.99
CA LEU A 91 9.27 -3.64 -8.18
C LEU A 91 7.80 -3.95 -8.43
N TYR A 92 6.98 -2.94 -8.65
CA TYR A 92 5.52 -3.08 -8.63
C TYR A 92 4.84 -2.89 -9.98
N ARG A 93 5.40 -2.07 -10.88
CA ARG A 93 4.74 -1.77 -12.14
C ARG A 93 5.06 -2.82 -13.21
N ARG A 94 4.50 -3.99 -13.03
CA ARG A 94 4.72 -5.18 -13.87
C ARG A 94 3.41 -5.77 -14.33
N PRO A 95 3.35 -6.38 -15.53
CA PRO A 95 2.19 -7.16 -15.94
C PRO A 95 2.08 -8.44 -15.11
N GLY A 96 0.89 -8.78 -14.65
CA GLY A 96 0.63 -9.95 -13.81
C GLY A 96 -0.12 -9.58 -12.53
N GLY A 97 -0.09 -10.48 -11.58
CA GLY A 97 -0.75 -10.32 -10.28
C GLY A 97 0.16 -9.74 -9.20
N PRO A 98 -0.37 -9.59 -7.98
CA PRO A 98 0.40 -9.11 -6.83
C PRO A 98 1.60 -10.00 -6.48
N TYR A 99 1.53 -11.28 -6.74
CA TYR A 99 2.53 -12.28 -6.31
C TYR A 99 3.20 -13.04 -7.44
N GLN A 100 2.57 -13.07 -8.61
CA GLN A 100 2.96 -13.90 -9.75
C GLN A 100 2.91 -13.11 -11.04
N ASP A 101 3.71 -13.55 -12.01
CA ASP A 101 3.66 -13.06 -13.38
C ASP A 101 2.44 -13.65 -14.15
N ASN A 102 2.33 -13.29 -15.43
CA ASN A 102 1.24 -13.78 -16.28
C ASN A 102 1.31 -15.30 -16.57
N ASP A 103 2.45 -15.92 -16.36
CA ASP A 103 2.64 -17.37 -16.54
C ASP A 103 2.37 -18.16 -15.26
N GLY A 104 2.02 -17.49 -14.17
CA GLY A 104 1.73 -18.08 -12.87
C GLY A 104 2.98 -18.40 -12.04
N SER A 105 4.15 -17.91 -12.45
CA SER A 105 5.39 -18.03 -11.68
C SER A 105 5.52 -16.90 -10.67
N GLU A 106 5.90 -17.24 -9.45
CA GLU A 106 6.17 -16.22 -8.43
C GLU A 106 7.30 -15.28 -8.84
N TRP A 107 7.15 -14.00 -8.55
CA TRP A 107 8.21 -13.04 -8.75
C TRP A 107 9.43 -13.42 -7.90
N THR A 108 10.59 -13.53 -8.52
CA THR A 108 11.83 -13.94 -7.84
C THR A 108 12.30 -12.94 -6.78
N ASP A 109 11.86 -11.69 -6.87
CA ASP A 109 12.15 -10.62 -5.94
C ASP A 109 10.97 -10.27 -5.00
N ASN A 110 10.07 -11.22 -4.73
CA ASN A 110 8.95 -11.00 -3.81
C ASN A 110 9.42 -10.60 -2.41
N LEU A 111 10.56 -11.11 -1.94
CA LEU A 111 11.12 -10.68 -0.66
C LEU A 111 11.37 -9.16 -0.64
N GLN A 112 12.01 -8.63 -1.66
CA GLN A 112 12.30 -7.19 -1.77
C GLN A 112 11.01 -6.36 -1.93
N ARG A 113 10.07 -6.85 -2.71
CA ARG A 113 8.79 -6.21 -2.97
C ARG A 113 7.98 -6.02 -1.67
N PHE A 114 7.90 -7.05 -0.85
CA PHE A 114 7.17 -6.99 0.43
C PHE A 114 7.98 -6.32 1.53
N ALA A 115 9.30 -6.52 1.57
CA ALA A 115 10.16 -5.82 2.52
C ALA A 115 10.08 -4.29 2.35
N LEU A 116 10.01 -3.79 1.11
CA LEU A 116 9.80 -2.35 0.87
C LEU A 116 8.47 -1.88 1.46
N LEU A 117 7.39 -2.62 1.27
CA LEU A 117 6.08 -2.26 1.78
C LEU A 117 6.09 -2.15 3.32
N GLY A 118 6.65 -3.16 4.01
CA GLY A 118 6.79 -3.16 5.47
C GLY A 118 7.70 -2.03 5.97
N TRP A 119 8.81 -1.78 5.27
CA TRP A 119 9.75 -0.70 5.61
C TRP A 119 9.06 0.67 5.53
N VAL A 120 8.29 0.94 4.49
CA VAL A 120 7.53 2.20 4.36
C VAL A 120 6.51 2.31 5.49
N GLY A 121 5.80 1.22 5.82
CA GLY A 121 4.86 1.19 6.94
C GLY A 121 5.52 1.55 8.27
N ALA A 122 6.70 0.99 8.56
CA ALA A 122 7.45 1.26 9.77
C ALA A 122 7.87 2.75 9.86
N HIS A 123 8.38 3.32 8.79
CA HIS A 123 8.78 4.74 8.76
C HIS A 123 7.59 5.71 8.80
N LEU A 124 6.46 5.33 8.21
CA LEU A 124 5.21 6.08 8.38
C LEU A 124 4.77 6.07 9.85
N ALA A 125 4.83 4.91 10.51
CA ALA A 125 4.49 4.78 11.92
C ALA A 125 5.46 5.53 12.86
N ALA A 126 6.71 5.68 12.44
CA ALA A 126 7.69 6.51 13.14
C ALA A 126 7.48 8.03 12.98
N GLY A 127 6.55 8.45 12.11
CA GLY A 127 6.27 9.86 11.84
C GLY A 127 7.26 10.54 10.91
N GLU A 128 8.03 9.76 10.16
CA GLU A 128 9.12 10.28 9.32
C GLU A 128 8.66 10.67 7.91
N LEU A 129 7.51 10.18 7.45
CA LEU A 129 7.11 10.29 6.04
C LEU A 129 5.94 11.25 5.80
N ASP A 130 5.04 11.40 6.75
CA ASP A 130 3.93 12.34 6.69
C ASP A 130 3.93 13.22 7.94
N PRO A 131 4.38 14.48 7.83
CA PRO A 131 4.48 15.37 8.98
C PRO A 131 3.12 15.76 9.58
N GLU A 132 2.06 15.61 8.81
CA GLU A 132 0.71 16.01 9.23
C GLU A 132 -0.09 14.84 9.82
N TRP A 133 0.35 13.60 9.55
CA TRP A 133 -0.38 12.44 10.00
C TRP A 133 0.52 11.25 10.34
N THR A 134 0.57 10.92 11.62
CA THR A 134 1.29 9.73 12.11
C THR A 134 0.29 8.76 12.70
N PRO A 135 0.26 7.49 12.28
CA PRO A 135 -0.64 6.50 12.86
C PRO A 135 -0.26 6.16 14.30
N GLN A 136 -1.25 5.86 15.11
CA GLN A 136 -1.08 5.31 16.46
C GLN A 136 -1.05 3.78 16.44
N VAL A 137 -1.66 3.20 15.39
CA VAL A 137 -1.69 1.76 15.13
C VAL A 137 -1.29 1.53 13.67
N LEU A 138 -0.35 0.63 13.47
CA LEU A 138 -0.04 0.05 12.17
C LEU A 138 -0.65 -1.35 12.10
N HIS A 139 -1.66 -1.53 11.27
CA HIS A 139 -2.37 -2.79 11.10
C HIS A 139 -1.87 -3.47 9.82
N ALA A 140 -0.89 -4.33 9.98
CA ALA A 140 -0.33 -5.10 8.87
C ALA A 140 -1.20 -6.33 8.58
N HIS A 141 -1.69 -6.43 7.36
CA HIS A 141 -2.54 -7.51 6.90
C HIS A 141 -1.73 -8.58 6.18
N ASP A 142 -1.68 -9.77 6.77
CA ASP A 142 -0.96 -10.93 6.28
C ASP A 142 0.58 -10.75 6.31
N TRP A 143 1.31 -11.83 6.00
CA TRP A 143 2.78 -11.85 6.10
C TRP A 143 3.47 -10.89 5.12
N HIS A 144 2.86 -10.63 3.96
CA HIS A 144 3.38 -9.69 2.96
C HIS A 144 3.53 -8.25 3.51
N ALA A 145 2.73 -7.89 4.47
CA ALA A 145 2.72 -6.56 5.07
C ALA A 145 3.50 -6.49 6.40
N ALA A 146 3.91 -7.64 6.93
CA ALA A 146 4.53 -7.75 8.26
C ALA A 146 6.05 -8.01 8.21
N MET A 147 6.68 -7.81 7.05
CA MET A 147 8.11 -8.02 6.86
C MET A 147 8.94 -6.81 7.26
#